data_e8de17259fd1ed1554cae1ef2854927b
#
_entry.id   e8de17259fd1ed1554cae1ef2854927b
#
_cell.length_a   1.000
_cell.length_b   1.000
_cell.length_c   1.000
_cell.angle_alpha   90.00
_cell.angle_beta   90.00
_cell.angle_gamma   90.00
#
_symmetry.space_group_name_H-M   'P 1'
#
loop_
_entity.id
_entity.type
_entity.pdbx_description
1 polymer ?
#
loop_
_entity_poly.entity_id
_entity_poly.type
_entity_poly.pdbx_seq_one_letter_code
_entity_poly.pdbx_strand_id
1 'polypeptide(L)'
;MKVLVVGSGGREHAICRAVAKSSRVDKIYCAPGNAGIAALAECVPIGAMEFDKLVSFAKDNAIDFTIIGMDDPLVGGIVDEFEKAGLKCFGPKKNAAILEGSKAFSKDLMKKYNIPTAAYENFTDAKEALKYLETAKFPIVLKADGLALGKGVLICNTLEEAKEGVRTIMEDKKFGTAGNTMVVEEFMTGREVSVLSFVDGKTIKIMSSAQDHKRAGDGDTGLNTGGMGNFSPSPFYTDEVDDFCKKYIYQATVDAMAKEGRPFTGVIFFGLMLTEDGPKVLEYNARFGDPEAQVVLPRMKNDIIDVMEACVDGTLDTIDLQFEDNACVCVVLASYGYPVKYEKGFKITGFEKFDGKEDYYCYHAGTKFDADGNIVTNGGRVLGITATGATLKEARAKAYEATEWVQFDNKYMRHDIGKAIDEA
;
A
#
# COMPACT_ATOMS: atom_id res chain seq x y z
N MET A 1 -15.82 21.49 4.45
CA MET A 1 -14.40 21.48 4.90
C MET A 1 -13.45 21.41 3.72
N LYS A 2 -12.21 21.90 3.89
CA LYS A 2 -11.13 21.80 2.91
C LYS A 2 -10.18 20.66 3.31
N VAL A 3 -9.88 19.77 2.39
CA VAL A 3 -9.03 18.61 2.63
C VAL A 3 -7.79 18.67 1.74
N LEU A 4 -6.62 18.36 2.30
CA LEU A 4 -5.38 18.17 1.57
C LEU A 4 -4.99 16.70 1.59
N VAL A 5 -4.76 16.09 0.41
CA VAL A 5 -4.20 14.76 0.26
C VAL A 5 -2.75 14.88 -0.20
N VAL A 6 -1.82 14.23 0.51
CA VAL A 6 -0.39 14.25 0.17
C VAL A 6 -0.01 12.94 -0.53
N GLY A 7 0.45 13.08 -1.77
CA GLY A 7 0.87 11.97 -2.63
C GLY A 7 0.45 12.17 -4.08
N SER A 8 0.72 11.17 -4.93
CA SER A 8 0.53 11.31 -6.39
C SER A 8 0.19 10.01 -7.12
N GLY A 9 0.00 8.90 -6.40
CA GLY A 9 -0.22 7.58 -6.99
C GLY A 9 -1.69 7.19 -7.16
N GLY A 10 -1.91 5.97 -7.59
CA GLY A 10 -3.25 5.39 -7.74
C GLY A 10 -4.01 5.29 -6.42
N ARG A 11 -3.30 5.01 -5.34
CA ARG A 11 -3.82 5.03 -3.97
C ARG A 11 -4.36 6.41 -3.60
N GLU A 12 -3.59 7.48 -3.84
CA GLU A 12 -4.03 8.84 -3.56
C GLU A 12 -5.21 9.24 -4.44
N HIS A 13 -5.27 8.78 -5.69
CA HIS A 13 -6.44 8.99 -6.54
C HIS A 13 -7.69 8.29 -5.96
N ALA A 14 -7.55 7.05 -5.47
CA ALA A 14 -8.65 6.34 -4.81
C ALA A 14 -9.10 7.05 -3.52
N ILE A 15 -8.16 7.57 -2.73
CA ILE A 15 -8.46 8.37 -1.53
C ILE A 15 -9.20 9.66 -1.92
N CYS A 16 -8.69 10.43 -2.89
CA CYS A 16 -9.37 11.66 -3.37
C CYS A 16 -10.80 11.38 -3.85
N ARG A 17 -11.01 10.26 -4.54
CA ARG A 17 -12.34 9.86 -5.00
C ARG A 17 -13.27 9.51 -3.85
N ALA A 18 -12.78 8.81 -2.83
CA ALA A 18 -13.54 8.51 -1.62
C ALA A 18 -13.89 9.80 -0.83
N VAL A 19 -12.92 10.71 -0.69
CA VAL A 19 -13.13 12.03 -0.07
C VAL A 19 -14.15 12.87 -0.83
N ALA A 20 -14.13 12.82 -2.16
CA ALA A 20 -15.08 13.58 -3.00
C ALA A 20 -16.54 13.11 -2.85
N LYS A 21 -16.79 11.92 -2.31
CA LYS A 21 -18.15 11.45 -1.98
C LYS A 21 -18.69 12.04 -0.68
N SER A 22 -17.85 12.60 0.17
CA SER A 22 -18.28 13.18 1.44
C SER A 22 -19.03 14.49 1.22
N SER A 23 -20.25 14.58 1.74
CA SER A 23 -21.03 15.81 1.73
C SER A 23 -20.45 16.92 2.62
N ARG A 24 -19.47 16.57 3.46
CA ARG A 24 -18.75 17.49 4.37
C ARG A 24 -17.62 18.24 3.69
N VAL A 25 -17.17 17.78 2.49
CA VAL A 25 -16.00 18.32 1.80
C VAL A 25 -16.40 19.27 0.69
N ASP A 26 -15.98 20.51 0.80
CA ASP A 26 -16.24 21.56 -0.20
C ASP A 26 -15.12 21.67 -1.22
N LYS A 27 -13.89 21.37 -0.80
CA LYS A 27 -12.69 21.52 -1.63
C LYS A 27 -11.65 20.47 -1.28
N ILE A 28 -11.07 19.88 -2.31
CA ILE A 28 -9.94 18.94 -2.20
C ILE A 28 -8.72 19.55 -2.88
N TYR A 29 -7.59 19.51 -2.19
CA TYR A 29 -6.26 19.76 -2.72
C TYR A 29 -5.46 18.47 -2.70
N CYS A 30 -4.57 18.26 -3.66
CA CYS A 30 -3.64 17.13 -3.67
C CYS A 30 -2.23 17.62 -4.00
N ALA A 31 -1.25 17.19 -3.23
CA ALA A 31 0.13 17.61 -3.40
C ALA A 31 1.10 16.42 -3.50
N PRO A 32 1.77 16.20 -4.64
CA PRO A 32 1.65 16.97 -5.88
C PRO A 32 0.47 16.54 -6.77
N GLY A 33 -0.18 15.41 -6.54
CA GLY A 33 -1.24 14.86 -7.37
C GLY A 33 -0.76 14.32 -8.71
N ASN A 34 -1.69 14.03 -9.60
CA ASN A 34 -1.45 13.57 -10.98
C ASN A 34 -2.58 14.04 -11.91
N ALA A 35 -2.48 13.72 -13.20
CA ALA A 35 -3.45 14.20 -14.20
C ALA A 35 -4.89 13.73 -13.95
N GLY A 36 -5.10 12.53 -13.39
CA GLY A 36 -6.45 12.05 -13.07
C GLY A 36 -7.01 12.66 -11.79
N ILE A 37 -6.18 12.87 -10.79
CA ILE A 37 -6.56 13.56 -9.54
C ILE A 37 -7.01 14.99 -9.84
N ALA A 38 -6.43 15.65 -10.84
CA ALA A 38 -6.78 17.00 -11.24
C ALA A 38 -8.26 17.19 -11.65
N ALA A 39 -8.96 16.10 -11.99
CA ALA A 39 -10.41 16.14 -12.24
C ALA A 39 -11.26 16.22 -10.96
N LEU A 40 -10.70 15.85 -9.80
CA LEU A 40 -11.38 15.80 -8.50
C LEU A 40 -10.87 16.84 -7.51
N ALA A 41 -9.61 17.25 -7.65
CA ALA A 41 -8.89 18.08 -6.69
C ALA A 41 -8.05 19.12 -7.41
N GLU A 42 -7.74 20.20 -6.72
CA GLU A 42 -6.70 21.12 -7.17
C GLU A 42 -5.32 20.55 -6.84
N CYS A 43 -4.56 20.19 -7.88
CA CYS A 43 -3.20 19.72 -7.71
C CYS A 43 -2.25 20.88 -7.42
N VAL A 44 -1.47 20.75 -6.36
CA VAL A 44 -0.55 21.78 -5.88
C VAL A 44 0.89 21.30 -6.10
N PRO A 45 1.77 22.08 -6.76
CA PRO A 45 3.12 21.63 -7.12
C PRO A 45 4.07 21.68 -5.91
N ILE A 46 3.72 20.95 -4.85
CA ILE A 46 4.54 20.76 -3.66
C ILE A 46 4.82 19.27 -3.52
N GLY A 47 6.10 18.90 -3.43
CA GLY A 47 6.51 17.51 -3.24
C GLY A 47 6.14 16.99 -1.85
N ALA A 48 5.87 15.68 -1.76
CA ALA A 48 5.41 15.05 -0.52
C ALA A 48 6.43 15.13 0.64
N MET A 49 7.71 15.35 0.35
CA MET A 49 8.78 15.51 1.34
C MET A 49 9.09 16.97 1.68
N GLU A 50 8.40 17.94 1.09
CA GLU A 50 8.59 19.36 1.35
C GLU A 50 7.70 19.84 2.51
N PHE A 51 7.94 19.33 3.72
CA PHE A 51 7.05 19.47 4.88
C PHE A 51 6.75 20.93 5.24
N ASP A 52 7.76 21.80 5.24
CA ASP A 52 7.57 23.23 5.56
C ASP A 52 6.61 23.90 4.58
N LYS A 53 6.72 23.58 3.29
CA LYS A 53 5.83 24.13 2.27
C LYS A 53 4.41 23.56 2.39
N LEU A 54 4.28 22.27 2.70
CA LEU A 54 2.97 21.64 2.92
C LEU A 54 2.26 22.22 4.14
N VAL A 55 2.97 22.43 5.25
CA VAL A 55 2.43 23.06 6.45
C VAL A 55 2.04 24.51 6.18
N SER A 56 2.88 25.29 5.50
CA SER A 56 2.57 26.68 5.12
C SER A 56 1.34 26.74 4.21
N PHE A 57 1.29 25.88 3.18
CA PHE A 57 0.13 25.78 2.30
C PHE A 57 -1.15 25.48 3.07
N ALA A 58 -1.10 24.51 4.00
CA ALA A 58 -2.26 24.15 4.80
C ALA A 58 -2.77 25.30 5.67
N LYS A 59 -1.86 26.10 6.26
CA LYS A 59 -2.23 27.31 7.02
C LYS A 59 -2.82 28.38 6.13
N ASP A 60 -2.14 28.71 5.04
CA ASP A 60 -2.50 29.83 4.15
C ASP A 60 -3.85 29.59 3.47
N ASN A 61 -4.20 28.33 3.22
CA ASN A 61 -5.46 27.92 2.58
C ASN A 61 -6.54 27.48 3.57
N ALA A 62 -6.28 27.57 4.87
CA ALA A 62 -7.19 27.11 5.93
C ALA A 62 -7.67 25.66 5.70
N ILE A 63 -6.72 24.74 5.52
CA ILE A 63 -7.02 23.31 5.40
C ILE A 63 -7.51 22.78 6.75
N ASP A 64 -8.68 22.15 6.74
CA ASP A 64 -9.30 21.59 7.94
C ASP A 64 -8.73 20.21 8.29
N PHE A 65 -8.36 19.42 7.28
CA PHE A 65 -7.92 18.04 7.47
C PHE A 65 -6.92 17.62 6.38
N THR A 66 -5.80 17.02 6.79
CA THR A 66 -4.77 16.54 5.87
C THR A 66 -4.63 15.02 5.96
N ILE A 67 -4.54 14.36 4.81
CA ILE A 67 -4.42 12.91 4.68
C ILE A 67 -3.07 12.59 4.02
N ILE A 68 -2.24 11.79 4.66
CA ILE A 68 -0.96 11.35 4.11
C ILE A 68 -1.13 9.98 3.47
N GLY A 69 -0.94 9.91 2.15
CA GLY A 69 -1.11 8.67 1.40
C GLY A 69 0.15 7.81 1.29
N MET A 70 1.34 8.40 1.42
CA MET A 70 2.63 7.78 1.12
C MET A 70 3.43 7.42 2.39
N ASP A 71 4.29 6.40 2.26
CA ASP A 71 5.19 5.91 3.31
C ASP A 71 6.34 6.88 3.65
N ASP A 72 7.08 7.37 2.64
CA ASP A 72 8.25 8.24 2.85
C ASP A 72 7.98 9.45 3.76
N PRO A 73 6.93 10.28 3.54
CA PRO A 73 6.65 11.41 4.41
C PRO A 73 6.19 10.97 5.81
N LEU A 74 5.50 9.83 5.97
CA LEU A 74 5.11 9.31 7.27
C LEU A 74 6.33 8.91 8.10
N VAL A 75 7.24 8.14 7.52
CA VAL A 75 8.51 7.76 8.15
C VAL A 75 9.40 8.97 8.39
N GLY A 76 9.32 9.98 7.51
CA GLY A 76 10.00 11.27 7.65
C GLY A 76 9.49 12.13 8.80
N GLY A 77 8.23 11.93 9.26
CA GLY A 77 7.66 12.65 10.40
C GLY A 77 6.74 13.81 10.02
N ILE A 78 6.12 13.80 8.85
CA ILE A 78 5.21 14.86 8.39
C ILE A 78 4.07 15.11 9.37
N VAL A 79 3.50 14.04 9.98
CA VAL A 79 2.39 14.16 10.94
C VAL A 79 2.81 14.95 12.17
N ASP A 80 4.03 14.71 12.66
CA ASP A 80 4.59 15.46 13.79
C ASP A 80 4.71 16.97 13.47
N GLU A 81 5.10 17.32 12.24
CA GLU A 81 5.22 18.72 11.80
C GLU A 81 3.84 19.40 11.68
N PHE A 82 2.82 18.69 11.19
CA PHE A 82 1.45 19.21 11.15
C PHE A 82 0.88 19.41 12.55
N GLU A 83 1.08 18.46 13.47
CA GLU A 83 0.64 18.62 14.87
C GLU A 83 1.30 19.80 15.57
N LYS A 84 2.62 19.98 15.43
CA LYS A 84 3.35 21.15 15.95
C LYS A 84 2.76 22.46 15.44
N ALA A 85 2.23 22.45 14.23
CA ALA A 85 1.59 23.60 13.62
C ALA A 85 0.11 23.77 14.02
N GLY A 86 -0.44 22.89 14.84
CA GLY A 86 -1.84 22.89 15.27
C GLY A 86 -2.82 22.46 14.18
N LEU A 87 -2.36 21.67 13.20
CA LEU A 87 -3.14 21.19 12.06
C LEU A 87 -3.53 19.71 12.23
N LYS A 88 -4.79 19.37 11.96
CA LYS A 88 -5.23 17.96 11.96
C LYS A 88 -4.64 17.21 10.78
N CYS A 89 -4.02 16.06 11.05
CA CYS A 89 -3.37 15.24 10.06
C CYS A 89 -3.63 13.74 10.31
N PHE A 90 -4.09 13.04 9.31
CA PHE A 90 -4.34 11.59 9.37
C PHE A 90 -3.09 10.83 8.89
N GLY A 91 -2.58 10.01 9.77
CA GLY A 91 -1.42 9.14 9.57
C GLY A 91 -0.68 8.92 10.89
N PRO A 92 0.22 7.91 10.96
CA PRO A 92 1.03 7.69 12.13
C PRO A 92 2.11 8.76 12.28
N LYS A 93 2.43 9.10 13.53
CA LYS A 93 3.62 9.88 13.88
C LYS A 93 4.88 9.11 13.50
N LYS A 94 5.99 9.83 13.38
CA LYS A 94 7.30 9.24 13.03
C LYS A 94 7.67 8.04 13.89
N ASN A 95 7.44 8.13 15.20
CA ASN A 95 7.77 7.05 16.12
C ASN A 95 6.92 5.78 15.91
N ALA A 96 5.68 5.91 15.41
CA ALA A 96 4.80 4.78 15.11
C ALA A 96 4.98 4.29 13.66
N ALA A 97 5.31 5.17 12.71
CA ALA A 97 5.60 4.82 11.32
C ALA A 97 6.82 3.89 11.17
N ILE A 98 7.64 3.74 12.21
CA ILE A 98 8.73 2.76 12.27
C ILE A 98 8.23 1.32 12.05
N LEU A 99 6.94 1.05 12.28
CA LEU A 99 6.33 -0.26 12.02
C LEU A 99 6.52 -0.68 10.53
N GLU A 100 6.52 0.29 9.59
CA GLU A 100 6.91 0.08 8.19
C GLU A 100 8.38 0.48 7.95
N GLY A 101 8.83 1.54 8.59
CA GLY A 101 10.16 2.12 8.39
C GLY A 101 11.32 1.22 8.81
N SER A 102 11.09 0.23 9.67
CA SER A 102 12.10 -0.77 10.07
C SER A 102 11.50 -2.16 10.16
N LYS A 103 11.96 -3.05 9.27
CA LYS A 103 11.58 -4.47 9.29
C LYS A 103 12.14 -5.19 10.53
N ALA A 104 13.35 -4.82 10.95
CA ALA A 104 13.97 -5.34 12.14
C ALA A 104 13.14 -5.01 13.38
N PHE A 105 12.70 -3.74 13.52
CA PHE A 105 11.81 -3.33 14.60
C PHE A 105 10.50 -4.12 14.60
N SER A 106 9.83 -4.25 13.46
CA SER A 106 8.56 -4.95 13.39
C SER A 106 8.69 -6.44 13.72
N LYS A 107 9.80 -7.07 13.32
CA LYS A 107 10.11 -8.46 13.67
C LYS A 107 10.34 -8.62 15.18
N ASP A 108 11.16 -7.76 15.77
CA ASP A 108 11.42 -7.77 17.22
C ASP A 108 10.15 -7.51 18.03
N LEU A 109 9.28 -6.59 17.54
CA LEU A 109 7.96 -6.35 18.13
C LEU A 109 7.11 -7.62 18.12
N MET A 110 6.98 -8.28 16.96
CA MET A 110 6.17 -9.49 16.81
C MET A 110 6.70 -10.61 17.71
N LYS A 111 8.01 -10.82 17.76
CA LYS A 111 8.65 -11.81 18.66
C LYS A 111 8.37 -11.51 20.13
N LYS A 112 8.55 -10.25 20.55
CA LYS A 112 8.35 -9.80 21.93
C LYS A 112 6.91 -10.00 22.43
N TYR A 113 5.93 -9.79 21.55
CA TYR A 113 4.51 -9.84 21.87
C TYR A 113 3.79 -11.09 21.38
N ASN A 114 4.54 -12.11 20.93
CA ASN A 114 4.04 -13.39 20.44
C ASN A 114 3.04 -13.25 19.27
N ILE A 115 3.26 -12.29 18.38
CA ILE A 115 2.47 -12.14 17.14
C ILE A 115 3.04 -13.10 16.10
N PRO A 116 2.21 -13.98 15.48
CA PRO A 116 2.68 -14.97 14.53
C PRO A 116 3.38 -14.35 13.32
N THR A 117 4.61 -14.74 13.05
CA THR A 117 5.42 -14.33 11.90
C THR A 117 6.48 -15.39 11.59
N ALA A 118 7.19 -15.25 10.46
CA ALA A 118 8.34 -16.10 10.11
C ALA A 118 9.44 -16.04 11.16
N ALA A 119 10.13 -17.14 11.40
CA ALA A 119 11.37 -17.15 12.15
C ALA A 119 12.41 -16.25 11.46
N TYR A 120 13.18 -15.51 12.25
CA TYR A 120 14.10 -14.51 11.69
C TYR A 120 15.31 -14.27 12.62
N GLU A 121 16.34 -13.67 12.05
CA GLU A 121 17.48 -13.08 12.77
C GLU A 121 17.87 -11.75 12.12
N ASN A 122 18.30 -10.80 12.95
CA ASN A 122 18.76 -9.48 12.50
C ASN A 122 20.29 -9.41 12.52
N PHE A 123 20.89 -8.85 11.46
CA PHE A 123 22.33 -8.70 11.31
C PHE A 123 22.71 -7.27 10.97
N THR A 124 23.71 -6.75 11.69
CA THR A 124 24.39 -5.47 11.40
C THR A 124 25.83 -5.69 10.88
N ASP A 125 26.32 -6.92 10.94
CA ASP A 125 27.64 -7.34 10.45
C ASP A 125 27.49 -8.42 9.37
N ALA A 126 28.07 -8.17 8.19
CA ALA A 126 27.99 -9.09 7.05
C ALA A 126 28.65 -10.44 7.32
N LYS A 127 29.74 -10.48 8.12
CA LYS A 127 30.46 -11.72 8.43
C LYS A 127 29.60 -12.62 9.34
N GLU A 128 28.90 -12.04 10.30
CA GLU A 128 27.99 -12.78 11.17
C GLU A 128 26.81 -13.34 10.37
N ALA A 129 26.25 -12.54 9.46
CA ALA A 129 25.21 -12.99 8.55
C ALA A 129 25.68 -14.17 7.67
N LEU A 130 26.85 -14.08 7.06
CA LEU A 130 27.44 -15.15 6.26
C LEU A 130 27.65 -16.43 7.07
N LYS A 131 28.16 -16.33 8.31
CA LYS A 131 28.33 -17.48 9.20
C LYS A 131 26.99 -18.14 9.55
N TYR A 132 25.94 -17.35 9.81
CA TYR A 132 24.60 -17.88 10.06
C TYR A 132 24.07 -18.67 8.87
N LEU A 133 24.24 -18.13 7.65
CA LEU A 133 23.76 -18.74 6.40
C LEU A 133 24.38 -20.10 6.11
N GLU A 134 25.59 -20.40 6.61
CA GLU A 134 26.24 -21.72 6.43
C GLU A 134 25.43 -22.88 7.04
N THR A 135 24.60 -22.58 8.05
CA THR A 135 23.76 -23.58 8.75
C THR A 135 22.27 -23.39 8.50
N ALA A 136 21.89 -22.38 7.70
CA ALA A 136 20.49 -22.05 7.42
C ALA A 136 19.85 -23.09 6.48
N LYS A 137 18.53 -23.21 6.58
CA LYS A 137 17.73 -24.00 5.62
C LYS A 137 17.31 -23.10 4.46
N PHE A 138 17.31 -23.65 3.25
CA PHE A 138 16.91 -22.95 2.03
C PHE A 138 15.56 -23.50 1.49
N PRO A 139 14.75 -22.68 0.80
CA PRO A 139 14.99 -21.26 0.51
C PRO A 139 14.93 -20.36 1.76
N ILE A 140 15.58 -19.18 1.67
CA ILE A 140 15.62 -18.18 2.75
C ILE A 140 15.35 -16.80 2.18
N VAL A 141 14.87 -15.86 3.00
CA VAL A 141 14.56 -14.49 2.57
C VAL A 141 15.49 -13.50 3.26
N LEU A 142 16.17 -12.68 2.48
CA LEU A 142 16.98 -11.56 2.96
C LEU A 142 16.25 -10.26 2.71
N LYS A 143 16.10 -9.41 3.73
CA LYS A 143 15.43 -8.13 3.64
C LYS A 143 16.34 -7.00 4.15
N ALA A 144 16.55 -5.97 3.33
CA ALA A 144 17.14 -4.73 3.78
C ALA A 144 16.18 -4.02 4.76
N ASP A 145 16.72 -3.43 5.84
CA ASP A 145 15.93 -2.73 6.86
C ASP A 145 15.65 -1.29 6.43
N GLY A 146 14.42 -1.00 6.05
CA GLY A 146 13.97 0.32 5.57
C GLY A 146 12.98 0.24 4.42
N LEU A 147 12.63 1.41 3.88
CA LEU A 147 11.60 1.56 2.83
C LEU A 147 12.07 1.15 1.42
N ALA A 148 13.06 0.42 1.20
CA ALA A 148 13.69 0.02 -0.07
C ALA A 148 12.74 -0.15 -1.31
N LEU A 149 11.61 0.55 -1.36
CA LEU A 149 10.59 0.56 -2.43
C LEU A 149 10.15 -0.85 -2.88
N GLY A 150 10.06 -1.80 -1.93
CA GLY A 150 9.74 -3.20 -2.21
C GLY A 150 10.85 -3.98 -2.92
N LYS A 151 11.98 -3.35 -3.24
CA LYS A 151 13.11 -3.97 -3.96
C LYS A 151 14.16 -4.58 -3.04
N GLY A 152 14.10 -4.29 -1.75
CA GLY A 152 15.06 -4.76 -0.74
C GLY A 152 14.78 -6.17 -0.21
N VAL A 153 13.98 -6.98 -0.91
CA VAL A 153 13.62 -8.36 -0.53
C VAL A 153 14.20 -9.33 -1.56
N LEU A 154 15.04 -10.23 -1.12
CA LEU A 154 15.69 -11.25 -1.95
C LEU A 154 15.33 -12.65 -1.44
N ILE A 155 14.71 -13.46 -2.29
CA ILE A 155 14.47 -14.87 -2.02
C ILE A 155 15.68 -15.65 -2.58
N CYS A 156 16.37 -16.35 -1.71
CA CYS A 156 17.59 -17.10 -2.05
C CYS A 156 17.31 -18.59 -1.92
N ASN A 157 17.49 -19.34 -3.00
CA ASN A 157 17.25 -20.78 -3.05
C ASN A 157 18.50 -21.57 -2.66
N THR A 158 19.68 -20.95 -2.76
CA THR A 158 20.98 -21.56 -2.45
C THR A 158 21.81 -20.68 -1.55
N LEU A 159 22.83 -21.29 -0.92
CA LEU A 159 23.80 -20.56 -0.11
C LEU A 159 24.56 -19.50 -0.93
N GLU A 160 24.91 -19.81 -2.18
CA GLU A 160 25.62 -18.91 -3.08
C GLU A 160 24.77 -17.67 -3.40
N GLU A 161 23.47 -17.85 -3.70
CA GLU A 161 22.53 -16.75 -3.89
C GLU A 161 22.43 -15.89 -2.63
N ALA A 162 22.37 -16.51 -1.45
CA ALA A 162 22.29 -15.81 -0.18
C ALA A 162 23.58 -15.02 0.12
N LYS A 163 24.77 -15.57 -0.17
CA LYS A 163 26.04 -14.84 -0.03
C LYS A 163 26.08 -13.61 -0.95
N GLU A 164 25.64 -13.73 -2.17
CA GLU A 164 25.52 -12.58 -3.09
C GLU A 164 24.49 -11.57 -2.60
N GLY A 165 23.39 -12.04 -2.01
CA GLY A 165 22.38 -11.20 -1.36
C GLY A 165 22.95 -10.37 -0.19
N VAL A 166 23.76 -10.98 0.67
CA VAL A 166 24.47 -10.28 1.76
C VAL A 166 25.39 -9.20 1.20
N ARG A 167 26.20 -9.54 0.16
CA ARG A 167 27.04 -8.56 -0.52
C ARG A 167 26.23 -7.39 -1.03
N THR A 168 25.17 -7.66 -1.80
CA THR A 168 24.31 -6.65 -2.42
C THR A 168 23.67 -5.71 -1.37
N ILE A 169 23.17 -6.26 -0.26
CA ILE A 169 22.47 -5.49 0.77
C ILE A 169 23.45 -4.76 1.68
N MET A 170 24.40 -5.48 2.27
CA MET A 170 25.21 -4.98 3.39
C MET A 170 26.56 -4.39 2.97
N GLU A 171 27.22 -4.96 1.95
CA GLU A 171 28.55 -4.51 1.52
C GLU A 171 28.46 -3.44 0.42
N ASP A 172 27.79 -3.74 -0.69
CA ASP A 172 27.60 -2.80 -1.81
C ASP A 172 26.58 -1.70 -1.50
N LYS A 173 25.76 -1.90 -0.44
CA LYS A 173 24.72 -0.98 0.01
C LYS A 173 23.81 -0.49 -1.12
N LYS A 174 23.41 -1.40 -1.99
CA LYS A 174 22.52 -1.12 -3.14
C LYS A 174 21.24 -0.39 -2.73
N PHE A 175 20.81 -0.55 -1.47
CA PHE A 175 19.62 0.09 -0.89
C PHE A 175 19.99 1.22 0.08
N GLY A 176 21.19 1.79 -0.04
CA GLY A 176 21.66 2.89 0.81
C GLY A 176 21.73 2.49 2.28
N THR A 177 21.29 3.38 3.15
CA THR A 177 21.31 3.17 4.62
C THR A 177 20.40 2.01 5.08
N ALA A 178 19.40 1.62 4.29
CA ALA A 178 18.59 0.43 4.56
C ALA A 178 19.41 -0.86 4.60
N GLY A 179 20.58 -0.90 3.94
CA GLY A 179 21.53 -2.00 3.98
C GLY A 179 22.42 -2.06 5.22
N ASN A 180 22.29 -1.13 6.17
CA ASN A 180 23.05 -1.16 7.43
C ASN A 180 22.58 -2.29 8.36
N THR A 181 21.34 -2.69 8.24
CA THR A 181 20.75 -3.84 8.94
C THR A 181 20.07 -4.73 7.91
N MET A 182 20.23 -6.03 8.08
CA MET A 182 19.56 -7.02 7.25
C MET A 182 18.78 -7.99 8.13
N VAL A 183 17.55 -8.27 7.74
CA VAL A 183 16.70 -9.30 8.35
C VAL A 183 16.80 -10.55 7.50
N VAL A 184 17.14 -11.67 8.11
CA VAL A 184 17.13 -13.00 7.49
C VAL A 184 15.92 -13.76 8.01
N GLU A 185 15.03 -14.18 7.12
CA GLU A 185 13.78 -14.84 7.48
C GLU A 185 13.67 -16.23 6.84
N GLU A 186 13.01 -17.15 7.52
CA GLU A 186 12.55 -18.38 6.88
C GLU A 186 11.61 -18.06 5.71
N PHE A 187 11.69 -18.84 4.66
CA PHE A 187 10.75 -18.73 3.54
C PHE A 187 9.43 -19.39 3.92
N MET A 188 8.38 -18.58 3.99
CA MET A 188 7.02 -19.09 4.23
C MET A 188 6.35 -19.50 2.93
N THR A 189 5.64 -20.62 2.97
CA THR A 189 4.78 -21.08 1.86
C THR A 189 3.33 -20.93 2.25
N GLY A 190 2.51 -20.54 1.29
CA GLY A 190 1.09 -20.30 1.52
C GLY A 190 0.52 -19.31 0.51
N ARG A 191 -0.61 -18.74 0.84
CA ARG A 191 -1.28 -17.72 0.02
C ARG A 191 -1.18 -16.36 0.69
N GLU A 192 -0.71 -15.38 -0.05
CA GLU A 192 -0.67 -14.00 0.45
C GLU A 192 -2.06 -13.36 0.41
N VAL A 193 -2.43 -12.67 1.48
CA VAL A 193 -3.64 -11.86 1.58
C VAL A 193 -3.29 -10.54 2.26
N SER A 194 -3.89 -9.46 1.76
CA SER A 194 -3.75 -8.12 2.33
C SER A 194 -4.99 -7.75 3.14
N VAL A 195 -4.79 -7.26 4.37
CA VAL A 195 -5.86 -6.74 5.20
C VAL A 195 -5.46 -5.37 5.72
N LEU A 196 -6.26 -4.36 5.39
CA LEU A 196 -6.07 -3.00 5.86
C LEU A 196 -6.96 -2.75 7.07
N SER A 197 -6.55 -1.81 7.91
CA SER A 197 -7.31 -1.44 9.09
C SER A 197 -7.18 0.03 9.41
N PHE A 198 -8.23 0.63 9.98
CA PHE A 198 -8.16 1.93 10.66
C PHE A 198 -7.80 1.74 12.12
N VAL A 199 -6.96 2.62 12.65
CA VAL A 199 -6.44 2.55 14.04
C VAL A 199 -6.40 3.95 14.65
N ASP A 200 -6.81 4.06 15.93
CA ASP A 200 -6.81 5.32 16.70
C ASP A 200 -5.87 5.32 17.91
N GLY A 201 -4.89 4.42 17.93
CA GLY A 201 -3.95 4.25 19.03
C GLY A 201 -4.35 3.15 20.02
N LYS A 202 -5.61 2.77 20.09
CA LYS A 202 -6.17 1.74 21.00
C LYS A 202 -7.17 0.82 20.32
N THR A 203 -8.00 1.34 19.44
CA THR A 203 -9.04 0.61 18.72
C THR A 203 -8.58 0.33 17.29
N ILE A 204 -8.91 -0.86 16.78
CA ILE A 204 -8.68 -1.25 15.39
C ILE A 204 -10.00 -1.66 14.74
N LYS A 205 -10.24 -1.18 13.51
CA LYS A 205 -11.37 -1.56 12.66
C LYS A 205 -10.85 -2.13 11.35
N ILE A 206 -11.18 -3.38 11.09
CA ILE A 206 -10.67 -4.15 9.96
C ILE A 206 -11.49 -3.84 8.71
N MET A 207 -10.81 -3.55 7.60
CA MET A 207 -11.42 -3.38 6.28
C MET A 207 -11.60 -4.75 5.59
N SER A 208 -12.32 -4.74 4.47
CA SER A 208 -12.45 -5.93 3.63
C SER A 208 -11.09 -6.41 3.14
N SER A 209 -10.88 -7.72 3.13
CA SER A 209 -9.64 -8.33 2.64
C SER A 209 -9.40 -8.07 1.16
N ALA A 210 -8.15 -8.14 0.73
CA ALA A 210 -7.75 -7.99 -0.65
C ALA A 210 -6.62 -8.97 -0.99
N GLN A 211 -6.40 -9.20 -2.27
CA GLN A 211 -5.30 -10.05 -2.73
C GLN A 211 -4.59 -9.43 -3.92
N ASP A 212 -3.30 -9.16 -3.73
CA ASP A 212 -2.42 -8.53 -4.71
C ASP A 212 -1.67 -9.56 -5.59
N HIS A 213 -1.18 -9.10 -6.73
CA HIS A 213 -0.34 -9.84 -7.68
C HIS A 213 0.99 -9.09 -7.83
N LYS A 214 1.99 -9.50 -7.05
CA LYS A 214 3.26 -8.74 -6.93
C LYS A 214 4.23 -8.96 -8.08
N ARG A 215 4.15 -10.08 -8.80
CA ARG A 215 5.05 -10.38 -9.91
C ARG A 215 4.66 -9.62 -11.19
N ALA A 216 5.66 -9.23 -11.97
CA ALA A 216 5.46 -8.44 -13.18
C ALA A 216 4.76 -9.20 -14.31
N GLY A 217 4.99 -10.51 -14.45
CA GLY A 217 4.52 -11.34 -15.54
C GLY A 217 3.43 -12.32 -15.16
N ASP A 218 2.68 -12.77 -16.16
CA ASP A 218 1.67 -13.82 -16.03
C ASP A 218 2.26 -15.09 -15.40
N GLY A 219 1.44 -15.83 -14.65
CA GLY A 219 1.87 -17.03 -13.93
C GLY A 219 2.83 -16.74 -12.76
N ASP A 220 2.76 -15.55 -12.18
CA ASP A 220 3.64 -15.08 -11.11
C ASP A 220 5.13 -15.19 -11.47
N THR A 221 5.47 -14.76 -12.68
CA THR A 221 6.84 -14.74 -13.19
C THR A 221 7.47 -13.34 -13.17
N GLY A 222 8.77 -13.27 -13.36
CA GLY A 222 9.52 -12.02 -13.42
C GLY A 222 9.81 -11.43 -12.05
N LEU A 223 10.11 -10.13 -12.02
CA LEU A 223 10.50 -9.40 -10.81
C LEU A 223 9.30 -9.01 -9.95
N ASN A 224 9.54 -8.83 -8.66
CA ASN A 224 8.57 -8.20 -7.77
C ASN A 224 8.34 -6.74 -8.16
N THR A 225 7.11 -6.29 -8.02
CA THR A 225 6.64 -4.94 -8.33
C THR A 225 5.90 -4.35 -7.12
N GLY A 226 5.35 -3.16 -7.28
CA GLY A 226 4.42 -2.57 -6.32
C GLY A 226 3.02 -3.19 -6.33
N GLY A 227 2.76 -4.13 -7.24
CA GLY A 227 1.47 -4.77 -7.50
C GLY A 227 0.98 -4.52 -8.92
N MET A 228 0.56 -5.59 -9.59
CA MET A 228 0.09 -5.57 -10.99
C MET A 228 -1.43 -5.69 -11.09
N GLY A 229 -2.11 -5.82 -9.98
CA GLY A 229 -3.55 -5.93 -9.88
C GLY A 229 -3.98 -6.54 -8.57
N ASN A 230 -5.23 -6.31 -8.21
CA ASN A 230 -5.77 -6.67 -6.90
C ASN A 230 -7.26 -7.01 -7.01
N PHE A 231 -7.77 -7.76 -6.07
CA PHE A 231 -9.20 -7.99 -5.93
C PHE A 231 -9.64 -8.02 -4.47
N SER A 232 -10.89 -7.69 -4.20
CA SER A 232 -11.52 -7.67 -2.88
C SER A 232 -12.99 -8.08 -2.98
N PRO A 233 -13.49 -8.94 -2.04
CA PRO A 233 -12.76 -9.59 -0.97
C PRO A 233 -11.93 -10.78 -1.46
N SER A 234 -10.93 -11.23 -0.69
CA SER A 234 -10.25 -12.50 -0.98
C SER A 234 -11.11 -13.66 -0.50
N PRO A 235 -11.47 -14.63 -1.36
CA PRO A 235 -12.25 -15.80 -0.95
C PRO A 235 -11.48 -16.76 -0.05
N PHE A 236 -10.16 -16.57 0.06
CA PHE A 236 -9.29 -17.38 0.92
C PHE A 236 -9.18 -16.82 2.33
N TYR A 237 -9.68 -15.61 2.55
CA TYR A 237 -9.77 -14.99 3.88
C TYR A 237 -11.11 -15.37 4.49
N THR A 238 -11.16 -16.60 5.06
CA THR A 238 -12.37 -17.18 5.67
C THR A 238 -12.64 -16.61 7.07
N ASP A 239 -13.82 -16.89 7.62
CA ASP A 239 -14.17 -16.47 8.99
C ASP A 239 -13.19 -17.06 10.02
N GLU A 240 -12.71 -18.30 9.84
CA GLU A 240 -11.71 -18.91 10.71
C GLU A 240 -10.37 -18.16 10.68
N VAL A 241 -9.95 -17.71 9.48
CA VAL A 241 -8.75 -16.89 9.32
C VAL A 241 -8.92 -15.54 10.00
N ASP A 242 -10.07 -14.91 9.81
CA ASP A 242 -10.40 -13.61 10.42
C ASP A 242 -10.44 -13.70 11.95
N ASP A 243 -11.09 -14.73 12.52
CA ASP A 243 -11.15 -14.97 13.96
C ASP A 243 -9.76 -15.21 14.56
N PHE A 244 -8.92 -15.98 13.88
CA PHE A 244 -7.53 -16.17 14.29
C PHE A 244 -6.75 -14.84 14.30
N CYS A 245 -6.85 -14.06 13.22
CA CYS A 245 -6.15 -12.80 13.08
C CYS A 245 -6.63 -11.76 14.12
N LYS A 246 -7.93 -11.68 14.37
CA LYS A 246 -8.50 -10.83 15.43
C LYS A 246 -7.93 -11.19 16.79
N LYS A 247 -7.83 -12.49 17.08
CA LYS A 247 -7.38 -12.99 18.38
C LYS A 247 -5.87 -12.80 18.61
N TYR A 248 -5.05 -13.02 17.58
CA TYR A 248 -3.60 -13.15 17.78
C TYR A 248 -2.75 -12.09 17.05
N ILE A 249 -3.31 -11.35 16.09
CA ILE A 249 -2.53 -10.45 15.24
C ILE A 249 -2.99 -9.00 15.38
N TYR A 250 -4.25 -8.69 15.08
CA TYR A 250 -4.67 -7.30 14.87
C TYR A 250 -4.60 -6.45 16.12
N GLN A 251 -5.42 -6.76 17.13
CA GLN A 251 -5.40 -6.00 18.38
C GLN A 251 -4.06 -6.15 19.11
N ALA A 252 -3.43 -7.33 19.03
CA ALA A 252 -2.11 -7.56 19.61
C ALA A 252 -1.04 -6.61 19.04
N THR A 253 -1.10 -6.29 17.75
CA THR A 253 -0.19 -5.32 17.12
C THR A 253 -0.41 -3.91 17.66
N VAL A 254 -1.67 -3.46 17.75
CA VAL A 254 -2.02 -2.12 18.27
C VAL A 254 -1.59 -1.99 19.74
N ASP A 255 -1.87 -3.00 20.55
CA ASP A 255 -1.50 -3.04 21.96
C ASP A 255 0.03 -3.06 22.17
N ALA A 256 0.74 -3.82 21.31
CA ALA A 256 2.20 -3.87 21.33
C ALA A 256 2.81 -2.49 21.04
N MET A 257 2.33 -1.80 19.99
CA MET A 257 2.78 -0.46 19.66
C MET A 257 2.51 0.55 20.80
N ALA A 258 1.34 0.48 21.42
CA ALA A 258 1.02 1.33 22.56
C ALA A 258 1.93 1.06 23.76
N LYS A 259 2.22 -0.22 24.08
CA LYS A 259 3.13 -0.64 25.15
C LYS A 259 4.58 -0.19 24.92
N GLU A 260 5.00 -0.09 23.64
CA GLU A 260 6.32 0.46 23.28
C GLU A 260 6.34 2.01 23.34
N GLY A 261 5.27 2.67 23.77
CA GLY A 261 5.17 4.13 23.78
C GLY A 261 5.03 4.75 22.38
N ARG A 262 4.54 3.98 21.42
CA ARG A 262 4.39 4.33 20.00
C ARG A 262 2.96 4.10 19.53
N PRO A 263 1.92 4.69 20.19
CA PRO A 263 0.54 4.47 19.77
C PRO A 263 0.38 4.82 18.30
N PHE A 264 -0.27 3.93 17.55
CA PHE A 264 -0.41 4.06 16.10
C PHE A 264 -1.78 4.66 15.76
N THR A 265 -1.79 5.77 15.04
CA THR A 265 -3.01 6.37 14.47
C THR A 265 -2.90 6.39 12.95
N GLY A 266 -3.91 5.91 12.23
CA GLY A 266 -3.90 5.88 10.78
C GLY A 266 -4.32 4.52 10.22
N VAL A 267 -3.69 4.09 9.14
CA VAL A 267 -3.92 2.77 8.52
C VAL A 267 -2.74 1.85 8.79
N ILE A 268 -3.01 0.67 9.38
CA ILE A 268 -2.08 -0.45 9.36
C ILE A 268 -2.52 -1.40 8.23
N PHE A 269 -1.60 -1.68 7.34
CA PHE A 269 -1.70 -2.73 6.35
C PHE A 269 -1.00 -3.98 6.89
N PHE A 270 -1.73 -5.07 6.98
CA PHE A 270 -1.22 -6.40 7.31
C PHE A 270 -1.04 -7.20 6.03
N GLY A 271 0.21 -7.47 5.63
CA GLY A 271 0.52 -8.51 4.68
C GLY A 271 0.53 -9.84 5.41
N LEU A 272 -0.39 -10.73 5.08
CA LEU A 272 -0.53 -12.04 5.73
C LEU A 272 -0.12 -13.16 4.78
N MET A 273 0.55 -14.17 5.30
CA MET A 273 0.74 -15.46 4.66
C MET A 273 -0.17 -16.48 5.33
N LEU A 274 -1.11 -17.04 4.57
CA LEU A 274 -1.97 -18.12 5.03
C LEU A 274 -1.21 -19.44 4.87
N THR A 275 -0.52 -19.86 5.92
CA THR A 275 0.30 -21.08 5.93
C THR A 275 -0.51 -22.29 6.43
N GLU A 276 0.03 -23.49 6.30
CA GLU A 276 -0.57 -24.72 6.86
C GLU A 276 -0.68 -24.65 8.40
N ASP A 277 0.22 -23.92 9.07
CA ASP A 277 0.20 -23.72 10.53
C ASP A 277 -0.69 -22.56 10.97
N GLY A 278 -1.43 -21.94 10.04
CA GLY A 278 -2.27 -20.76 10.27
C GLY A 278 -1.70 -19.47 9.72
N PRO A 279 -2.44 -18.33 9.87
CA PRO A 279 -2.01 -17.04 9.39
C PRO A 279 -0.77 -16.52 10.12
N LYS A 280 0.19 -15.99 9.36
CA LYS A 280 1.41 -15.33 9.87
C LYS A 280 1.58 -13.97 9.22
N VAL A 281 2.05 -12.99 9.96
CA VAL A 281 2.36 -11.66 9.41
C VAL A 281 3.63 -11.76 8.57
N LEU A 282 3.51 -11.38 7.30
CA LEU A 282 4.61 -11.28 6.35
C LEU A 282 5.31 -9.93 6.46
N GLU A 283 4.51 -8.87 6.52
CA GLU A 283 4.97 -7.48 6.65
C GLU A 283 3.86 -6.56 7.17
N TYR A 284 4.26 -5.40 7.68
CA TYR A 284 3.38 -4.27 7.95
C TYR A 284 3.68 -3.11 7.00
N ASN A 285 2.62 -2.35 6.66
CA ASN A 285 2.79 -1.02 6.09
C ASN A 285 1.96 -0.02 6.90
N ALA A 286 2.44 1.22 6.99
CA ALA A 286 1.87 2.26 7.86
C ALA A 286 0.92 3.20 7.11
N ARG A 287 0.31 2.73 6.04
CA ARG A 287 -0.54 3.49 5.11
C ARG A 287 -1.42 2.55 4.30
N PHE A 288 -2.34 3.12 3.50
CA PHE A 288 -3.07 2.32 2.50
C PHE A 288 -2.12 1.63 1.53
N GLY A 289 -2.50 0.44 1.06
CA GLY A 289 -1.82 -0.26 -0.03
C GLY A 289 -2.13 0.36 -1.40
N ASP A 290 -1.27 0.09 -2.36
CA ASP A 290 -1.43 0.43 -3.76
C ASP A 290 -1.00 -0.80 -4.61
N PRO A 291 -1.95 -1.58 -5.19
CA PRO A 291 -3.33 -1.18 -5.56
C PRO A 291 -4.47 -1.63 -4.63
N GLU A 292 -4.25 -1.93 -3.35
CA GLU A 292 -5.32 -2.36 -2.44
C GLU A 292 -6.40 -1.28 -2.22
N ALA A 293 -6.00 -0.01 -2.08
CA ALA A 293 -6.95 1.10 -1.92
C ALA A 293 -7.95 1.17 -3.09
N GLN A 294 -7.51 0.84 -4.30
CA GLN A 294 -8.32 0.86 -5.51
C GLN A 294 -9.44 -0.19 -5.54
N VAL A 295 -9.35 -1.24 -4.72
CA VAL A 295 -10.39 -2.29 -4.64
C VAL A 295 -11.15 -2.29 -3.32
N VAL A 296 -10.58 -1.74 -2.25
CA VAL A 296 -11.21 -1.70 -0.93
C VAL A 296 -12.09 -0.47 -0.77
N LEU A 297 -11.60 0.73 -1.13
CA LEU A 297 -12.33 1.98 -0.95
C LEU A 297 -13.62 2.08 -1.80
N PRO A 298 -13.70 1.58 -3.04
CA PRO A 298 -14.97 1.57 -3.79
C PRO A 298 -16.10 0.81 -3.10
N ARG A 299 -15.77 -0.13 -2.23
CA ARG A 299 -16.73 -0.99 -1.51
C ARG A 299 -17.09 -0.47 -0.13
N MET A 300 -16.41 0.57 0.37
CA MET A 300 -16.66 1.15 1.69
C MET A 300 -17.95 1.97 1.69
N LYS A 301 -18.86 1.70 2.64
CA LYS A 301 -20.14 2.42 2.81
C LYS A 301 -20.00 3.71 3.60
N ASN A 302 -19.11 3.71 4.60
CA ASN A 302 -18.93 4.86 5.48
C ASN A 302 -18.35 6.06 4.72
N ASP A 303 -18.69 7.26 5.17
CA ASP A 303 -17.94 8.45 4.81
C ASP A 303 -16.49 8.32 5.34
N ILE A 304 -15.52 8.36 4.44
CA ILE A 304 -14.11 8.17 4.79
C ILE A 304 -13.60 9.25 5.74
N ILE A 305 -14.14 10.48 5.63
CA ILE A 305 -13.77 11.59 6.50
C ILE A 305 -14.20 11.32 7.94
N ASP A 306 -15.42 10.82 8.15
CA ASP A 306 -15.91 10.47 9.49
C ASP A 306 -15.01 9.42 10.16
N VAL A 307 -14.61 8.40 9.42
CA VAL A 307 -13.73 7.35 9.93
C VAL A 307 -12.33 7.87 10.24
N MET A 308 -11.75 8.67 9.33
CA MET A 308 -10.40 9.21 9.53
C MET A 308 -10.34 10.24 10.65
N GLU A 309 -11.36 11.09 10.79
CA GLU A 309 -11.47 12.00 11.94
C GLU A 309 -11.60 11.21 13.25
N ALA A 310 -12.43 10.15 13.28
CA ALA A 310 -12.55 9.30 14.46
C ALA A 310 -11.21 8.64 14.85
N CYS A 311 -10.35 8.29 13.87
CA CYS A 311 -8.99 7.83 14.16
C CYS A 311 -8.16 8.91 14.84
N VAL A 312 -8.17 10.14 14.32
CA VAL A 312 -7.38 11.26 14.86
C VAL A 312 -7.88 11.70 16.23
N ASP A 313 -9.19 11.70 16.41
CA ASP A 313 -9.86 12.15 17.65
C ASP A 313 -9.95 11.05 18.72
N GLY A 314 -9.51 9.81 18.43
CA GLY A 314 -9.49 8.69 19.37
C GLY A 314 -10.88 8.14 19.72
N THR A 315 -11.83 8.23 18.77
CA THR A 315 -13.24 7.81 18.90
C THR A 315 -13.62 6.73 17.91
N LEU A 316 -12.66 5.98 17.38
CA LEU A 316 -12.90 4.95 16.36
C LEU A 316 -13.80 3.81 16.85
N ASP A 317 -13.89 3.60 18.15
CA ASP A 317 -14.80 2.63 18.77
C ASP A 317 -16.27 2.94 18.49
N THR A 318 -16.62 4.20 18.22
CA THR A 318 -17.99 4.61 17.87
C THR A 318 -18.37 4.32 16.40
N ILE A 319 -17.40 4.00 15.55
CA ILE A 319 -17.62 3.74 14.13
C ILE A 319 -18.04 2.28 13.92
N ASP A 320 -19.16 2.07 13.23
CA ASP A 320 -19.53 0.79 12.65
C ASP A 320 -19.05 0.76 11.19
N LEU A 321 -17.87 0.15 10.97
CA LEU A 321 -17.23 0.11 9.65
C LEU A 321 -17.92 -0.93 8.77
N GLN A 322 -18.48 -0.50 7.64
CA GLN A 322 -19.28 -1.34 6.75
C GLN A 322 -18.77 -1.28 5.30
N PHE A 323 -18.92 -2.42 4.61
CA PHE A 323 -18.60 -2.58 3.19
C PHE A 323 -19.81 -3.10 2.43
N GLU A 324 -19.86 -2.83 1.11
CA GLU A 324 -20.85 -3.43 0.22
C GLU A 324 -20.60 -4.93 0.05
N ASP A 325 -21.66 -5.70 -0.19
CA ASP A 325 -21.59 -7.14 -0.43
C ASP A 325 -21.11 -7.48 -1.86
N ASN A 326 -20.76 -6.46 -2.65
CA ASN A 326 -20.20 -6.60 -3.99
C ASN A 326 -18.73 -7.02 -3.97
N ALA A 327 -18.18 -7.25 -5.13
CA ALA A 327 -16.76 -7.51 -5.35
C ALA A 327 -16.12 -6.39 -6.20
N CYS A 328 -14.79 -6.28 -6.11
CA CYS A 328 -14.02 -5.30 -6.86
C CYS A 328 -12.73 -5.92 -7.38
N VAL A 329 -12.36 -5.62 -8.64
CA VAL A 329 -11.10 -6.07 -9.26
C VAL A 329 -10.42 -4.88 -9.92
N CYS A 330 -9.11 -4.76 -9.71
CA CYS A 330 -8.24 -3.76 -10.34
C CYS A 330 -7.17 -4.45 -11.18
N VAL A 331 -7.03 -4.05 -12.44
CA VAL A 331 -5.95 -4.46 -13.33
C VAL A 331 -5.04 -3.26 -13.58
N VAL A 332 -3.75 -3.40 -13.28
CA VAL A 332 -2.78 -2.32 -13.48
C VAL A 332 -2.30 -2.31 -14.93
N LEU A 333 -2.42 -1.16 -15.57
CA LEU A 333 -1.76 -0.87 -16.85
C LEU A 333 -0.42 -0.21 -16.54
N ALA A 334 0.66 -0.85 -16.98
CA ALA A 334 2.03 -0.40 -16.75
C ALA A 334 2.72 -0.02 -18.06
N SER A 335 3.81 0.72 -17.96
CA SER A 335 4.74 0.93 -19.07
C SER A 335 5.58 -0.32 -19.29
N TYR A 336 5.71 -0.78 -20.53
CA TYR A 336 6.53 -1.94 -20.87
C TYR A 336 7.97 -1.76 -20.35
N GLY A 337 8.50 -2.79 -19.71
CA GLY A 337 9.81 -2.78 -19.06
C GLY A 337 9.77 -2.47 -17.56
N TYR A 338 8.63 -2.05 -17.01
CA TYR A 338 8.45 -1.94 -15.55
C TYR A 338 8.65 -3.33 -14.88
N PRO A 339 9.36 -3.44 -13.73
CA PRO A 339 9.82 -2.39 -12.82
C PRO A 339 11.27 -1.91 -13.06
N VAL A 340 11.92 -2.28 -14.15
CA VAL A 340 13.34 -2.01 -14.37
C VAL A 340 13.57 -0.69 -15.12
N LYS A 341 13.24 -0.68 -16.41
CA LYS A 341 13.44 0.49 -17.29
C LYS A 341 12.27 0.60 -18.25
N TYR A 342 11.72 1.79 -18.36
CA TYR A 342 10.58 2.07 -19.22
C TYR A 342 10.63 3.51 -19.73
N GLU A 343 10.01 3.73 -20.89
CA GLU A 343 9.84 5.06 -21.48
C GLU A 343 8.57 5.73 -20.97
N LYS A 344 8.56 7.05 -20.98
CA LYS A 344 7.47 7.92 -20.54
C LYS A 344 7.09 8.91 -21.63
N GLY A 345 5.94 9.58 -21.45
CA GLY A 345 5.50 10.66 -22.34
C GLY A 345 4.56 10.22 -23.45
N PHE A 346 4.11 8.97 -23.44
CA PHE A 346 3.13 8.48 -24.40
C PHE A 346 1.72 9.00 -24.09
N LYS A 347 1.04 9.55 -25.09
CA LYS A 347 -0.33 10.03 -24.96
C LYS A 347 -1.29 8.90 -24.65
N ILE A 348 -2.17 9.14 -23.67
CA ILE A 348 -3.20 8.20 -23.25
C ILE A 348 -4.55 8.68 -23.77
N THR A 349 -5.34 7.78 -24.35
CA THR A 349 -6.68 8.07 -24.90
C THR A 349 -7.72 7.11 -24.36
N GLY A 350 -9.01 7.43 -24.49
CA GLY A 350 -10.14 6.54 -24.17
C GLY A 350 -10.75 6.78 -22.79
N PHE A 351 -10.37 7.82 -22.07
CA PHE A 351 -10.93 8.13 -20.75
C PHE A 351 -12.41 8.44 -20.78
N GLU A 352 -12.92 9.02 -21.88
CA GLU A 352 -14.32 9.36 -22.09
C GLU A 352 -15.27 8.15 -22.02
N LYS A 353 -14.73 6.95 -22.18
CA LYS A 353 -15.52 5.71 -22.10
C LYS A 353 -15.93 5.35 -20.65
N PHE A 354 -15.30 5.98 -19.66
CA PHE A 354 -15.68 5.85 -18.25
C PHE A 354 -16.77 6.81 -17.81
N ASP A 355 -17.08 7.83 -18.63
CA ASP A 355 -18.05 8.85 -18.28
C ASP A 355 -19.45 8.23 -18.09
N GLY A 356 -20.06 8.56 -16.96
CA GLY A 356 -21.41 8.06 -16.58
C GLY A 356 -21.47 6.58 -16.19
N LYS A 357 -20.34 5.89 -16.04
CA LYS A 357 -20.28 4.50 -15.59
C LYS A 357 -19.97 4.43 -14.10
N GLU A 358 -20.94 4.02 -13.30
CA GLU A 358 -20.82 3.99 -11.82
C GLU A 358 -19.97 2.83 -11.32
N ASP A 359 -19.96 1.69 -12.04
CA ASP A 359 -19.24 0.46 -11.65
C ASP A 359 -17.79 0.40 -12.14
N TYR A 360 -17.32 1.42 -12.86
CA TYR A 360 -15.99 1.44 -13.47
C TYR A 360 -15.19 2.64 -13.01
N TYR A 361 -13.91 2.40 -12.75
CA TYR A 361 -12.99 3.42 -12.25
C TYR A 361 -11.68 3.34 -13.04
N CYS A 362 -11.17 4.50 -13.43
CA CYS A 362 -9.82 4.64 -13.98
C CYS A 362 -8.97 5.44 -12.98
N TYR A 363 -8.23 4.74 -12.14
CA TYR A 363 -7.32 5.37 -11.18
C TYR A 363 -5.99 5.68 -11.84
N HIS A 364 -5.61 6.95 -11.86
CA HIS A 364 -4.33 7.39 -12.37
C HIS A 364 -3.23 7.21 -11.33
N ALA A 365 -2.10 6.64 -11.76
CA ALA A 365 -0.87 6.56 -11.00
C ALA A 365 0.20 7.42 -11.69
N GLY A 366 1.04 6.85 -12.50
CA GLY A 366 2.09 7.56 -13.23
C GLY A 366 1.56 8.30 -14.46
N THR A 367 0.83 9.38 -14.28
CA THR A 367 0.33 10.24 -15.36
C THR A 367 0.62 11.72 -15.08
N LYS A 368 0.74 12.51 -16.14
CA LYS A 368 0.87 13.98 -16.08
C LYS A 368 0.25 14.62 -17.33
N PHE A 369 0.05 15.92 -17.30
CA PHE A 369 -0.21 16.71 -18.50
C PHE A 369 1.10 17.02 -19.24
N ASP A 370 1.08 16.96 -20.56
CA ASP A 370 2.14 17.51 -21.41
C ASP A 370 1.92 19.01 -21.67
N ALA A 371 2.79 19.63 -22.48
CA ALA A 371 2.72 21.05 -22.80
C ALA A 371 1.44 21.42 -23.59
N ASP A 372 0.84 20.47 -24.28
CA ASP A 372 -0.38 20.64 -25.08
C ASP A 372 -1.65 20.31 -24.30
N GLY A 373 -1.51 19.95 -23.01
CA GLY A 373 -2.63 19.57 -22.15
C GLY A 373 -3.13 18.13 -22.31
N ASN A 374 -2.42 17.29 -23.06
CA ASN A 374 -2.76 15.88 -23.16
C ASN A 374 -2.30 15.13 -21.89
N ILE A 375 -3.04 14.11 -21.51
CA ILE A 375 -2.61 13.17 -20.47
C ILE A 375 -1.61 12.19 -21.07
N VAL A 376 -0.43 12.09 -20.46
CA VAL A 376 0.66 11.22 -20.91
C VAL A 376 1.18 10.34 -19.78
N THR A 377 1.83 9.23 -20.15
CA THR A 377 2.48 8.33 -19.19
C THR A 377 3.65 9.04 -18.50
N ASN A 378 3.80 8.81 -17.19
CA ASN A 378 4.87 9.42 -16.36
C ASN A 378 5.38 8.47 -15.25
N GLY A 379 5.16 7.18 -15.40
CA GLY A 379 5.58 6.21 -14.39
C GLY A 379 5.59 4.78 -14.89
N GLY A 380 6.01 3.86 -14.05
CA GLY A 380 6.00 2.43 -14.34
C GLY A 380 4.59 1.88 -14.32
N ARG A 381 3.89 2.02 -13.18
CA ARG A 381 2.44 1.80 -13.11
C ARG A 381 1.76 3.09 -13.54
N VAL A 382 0.90 3.00 -14.56
CA VAL A 382 0.29 4.17 -15.20
C VAL A 382 -1.14 4.36 -14.76
N LEU A 383 -1.97 3.31 -14.86
CA LEU A 383 -3.39 3.34 -14.51
C LEU A 383 -3.78 2.06 -13.76
N GLY A 384 -4.74 2.18 -12.86
CA GLY A 384 -5.47 1.06 -12.26
C GLY A 384 -6.89 1.03 -12.80
N ILE A 385 -7.16 0.10 -13.71
CA ILE A 385 -8.49 -0.09 -14.28
C ILE A 385 -9.28 -0.99 -13.36
N THR A 386 -10.32 -0.45 -12.77
CA THR A 386 -11.05 -1.07 -11.68
C THR A 386 -12.53 -1.18 -12.01
N ALA A 387 -13.14 -2.30 -11.63
CA ALA A 387 -14.59 -2.46 -11.75
C ALA A 387 -15.16 -3.17 -10.53
N THR A 388 -16.42 -2.83 -10.19
CA THR A 388 -17.24 -3.55 -9.22
C THR A 388 -18.24 -4.46 -9.94
N GLY A 389 -18.64 -5.52 -9.25
CA GLY A 389 -19.64 -6.47 -9.75
C GLY A 389 -20.27 -7.24 -8.59
N ALA A 390 -21.38 -7.91 -8.82
CA ALA A 390 -22.02 -8.74 -7.81
C ALA A 390 -21.13 -9.91 -7.35
N THR A 391 -20.23 -10.36 -8.21
CA THR A 391 -19.26 -11.43 -7.93
C THR A 391 -17.87 -11.02 -8.38
N LEU A 392 -16.83 -11.68 -7.84
CA LEU A 392 -15.45 -11.48 -8.28
C LEU A 392 -15.26 -11.79 -9.76
N LYS A 393 -15.94 -12.82 -10.30
CA LYS A 393 -15.88 -13.17 -11.74
C LYS A 393 -16.47 -12.06 -12.61
N GLU A 394 -17.58 -11.48 -12.21
CA GLU A 394 -18.19 -10.36 -12.91
C GLU A 394 -17.30 -9.11 -12.85
N ALA A 395 -16.82 -8.74 -11.65
CA ALA A 395 -15.91 -7.60 -11.47
C ALA A 395 -14.63 -7.75 -12.32
N ARG A 396 -14.05 -8.97 -12.35
CA ARG A 396 -12.88 -9.29 -13.18
C ARG A 396 -13.18 -9.12 -14.67
N ALA A 397 -14.27 -9.66 -15.14
CA ALA A 397 -14.65 -9.55 -16.56
C ALA A 397 -14.83 -8.08 -16.98
N LYS A 398 -15.52 -7.28 -16.16
CA LYS A 398 -15.70 -5.84 -16.37
C LYS A 398 -14.37 -5.08 -16.35
N ALA A 399 -13.48 -5.38 -15.39
CA ALA A 399 -12.17 -4.72 -15.31
C ALA A 399 -11.34 -4.98 -16.56
N TYR A 400 -11.26 -6.22 -17.04
CA TYR A 400 -10.54 -6.57 -18.27
C TYR A 400 -11.19 -5.95 -19.51
N GLU A 401 -12.51 -5.95 -19.63
CA GLU A 401 -13.21 -5.23 -20.72
C GLU A 401 -12.77 -3.75 -20.76
N ALA A 402 -12.74 -3.10 -19.60
CA ALA A 402 -12.39 -1.69 -19.51
C ALA A 402 -10.89 -1.41 -19.78
N THR A 403 -10.00 -2.40 -19.64
CA THR A 403 -8.59 -2.23 -20.06
C THR A 403 -8.44 -1.96 -21.55
N GLU A 404 -9.39 -2.41 -22.38
CA GLU A 404 -9.39 -2.19 -23.82
C GLU A 404 -9.90 -0.79 -24.20
N TRP A 405 -10.54 -0.09 -23.28
CA TRP A 405 -11.02 1.27 -23.54
C TRP A 405 -9.89 2.28 -23.58
N VAL A 406 -8.82 2.05 -22.82
CA VAL A 406 -7.69 2.98 -22.67
C VAL A 406 -6.51 2.51 -23.47
N GLN A 407 -5.91 3.41 -24.25
CA GLN A 407 -4.80 3.10 -25.13
C GLN A 407 -3.63 4.08 -24.94
N PHE A 408 -2.44 3.54 -24.91
CA PHE A 408 -1.16 4.26 -25.00
C PHE A 408 -0.09 3.32 -25.54
N ASP A 409 0.89 3.89 -26.22
CA ASP A 409 2.04 3.11 -26.70
C ASP A 409 2.80 2.51 -25.52
N ASN A 410 3.38 1.34 -25.71
CA ASN A 410 4.04 0.52 -24.70
C ASN A 410 3.16 0.07 -23.51
N LYS A 411 1.84 0.04 -23.67
CA LYS A 411 0.92 -0.50 -22.67
C LYS A 411 1.25 -1.97 -22.36
N TYR A 412 1.41 -2.28 -21.07
CA TYR A 412 1.64 -3.62 -20.56
C TYR A 412 0.70 -3.91 -19.39
N MET A 413 0.19 -5.12 -19.31
CA MET A 413 -0.60 -5.61 -18.17
C MET A 413 -0.45 -7.12 -18.03
N ARG A 414 -0.80 -7.65 -16.87
CA ARG A 414 -1.01 -9.08 -16.68
C ARG A 414 -2.40 -9.47 -17.17
N HIS A 415 -2.52 -10.71 -17.69
CA HIS A 415 -3.78 -11.26 -18.21
C HIS A 415 -4.42 -12.26 -17.24
N ASP A 416 -3.78 -12.54 -16.12
CA ASP A 416 -4.17 -13.55 -15.15
C ASP A 416 -4.56 -12.97 -13.77
N ILE A 417 -4.80 -11.65 -13.67
CA ILE A 417 -5.26 -11.03 -12.43
C ILE A 417 -6.56 -11.67 -11.99
N GLY A 418 -6.57 -12.15 -10.74
CA GLY A 418 -7.73 -12.83 -10.17
C GLY A 418 -7.94 -14.25 -10.66
N LYS A 419 -6.96 -14.89 -11.32
CA LYS A 419 -7.08 -16.31 -11.74
C LYS A 419 -7.40 -17.23 -10.57
N ALA A 420 -6.84 -16.94 -9.39
CA ALA A 420 -7.10 -17.70 -8.17
C ALA A 420 -8.59 -17.71 -7.74
N ILE A 421 -9.42 -16.78 -8.24
CA ILE A 421 -10.87 -16.76 -8.00
C ILE A 421 -11.54 -18.02 -8.58
N ASP A 422 -10.96 -18.61 -9.61
CA ASP A 422 -11.50 -19.80 -10.26
C ASP A 422 -11.20 -21.09 -9.45
N GLU A 423 -10.32 -20.99 -8.44
CA GLU A 423 -9.92 -22.07 -7.53
C GLU A 423 -10.75 -22.10 -6.23
N ALA A 424 -11.54 -21.03 -5.98
CA ALA A 424 -12.28 -20.81 -4.74
C ALA A 424 -13.72 -21.35 -4.76
#